data_3ff430634aab553a95d4da3e4e46ce93
#
_entry.id   3ff430634aab553a95d4da3e4e46ce93
#
_cell.length_a   1.000
_cell.length_b   1.000
_cell.length_c   1.000
_cell.angle_alpha   90.00
_cell.angle_beta   90.00
_cell.angle_gamma   90.00
#
_symmetry.space_group_name_H-M   'P 1'
#
loop_
_entity.id
_entity.type
_entity.pdbx_description
1 polymer ?
#
loop_
_entity_poly.entity_id
_entity_poly.type
_entity_poly.pdbx_seq_one_letter_code
_entity_poly.pdbx_strand_id
1 'polypeptide(L)'
;MTTPRRRLVIAVRADPVICGHSGEARNLAEVALTRGFDDVRLLTWPISTLQAAGLPLKPLDRLLPYSPGITVERPEAVGDYRVPDGRHQAGLTGRLVELLAEPVPTTCLSMYLMPHAAVVMDAVASARAAGFAPNVRTIVKAVGSDVTNVIRSCLREDRFGAATLLFTTFLANDEVVAVSEYTREEIIASAEQVDARCGTTFADQCRRRVTVSYPPIDSAAFLDLDPAHVDAALARRGLERDGYILFLSRVTPAKGIYDLLTAFGRMRCRSRVKLVVAGTGPSLEQVQALANQDDRVVVLTDVDDHEKPLLMRGCAAYALPTKPEPDFVETFGIALAEKMLAGGGPIITTMTGGTLEAVGDTAVIVEPGDIGALAATVDRVVLDMSAAERQDLELRARTRAMAFDRAAVFDDLFPQEALAAGVR
;
A
#
# COMPACT_ATOMS: atom_id res chain seq x y z
N MET A 1 -24.74 -26.10 18.39
CA MET A 1 -24.11 -26.34 17.04
C MET A 1 -22.89 -25.44 16.97
N THR A 2 -21.72 -26.00 16.85
CA THR A 2 -20.49 -25.19 16.61
C THR A 2 -20.63 -24.54 15.25
N THR A 3 -20.44 -23.21 15.19
CA THR A 3 -20.39 -22.47 13.93
C THR A 3 -19.33 -23.13 13.04
N PRO A 4 -19.63 -23.43 11.76
CA PRO A 4 -18.62 -24.04 10.89
C PRO A 4 -17.40 -23.13 10.78
N ARG A 5 -16.22 -23.73 10.95
CA ARG A 5 -14.93 -23.03 10.80
C ARG A 5 -14.87 -22.32 9.44
N ARG A 6 -14.40 -21.07 9.41
CA ARG A 6 -14.28 -20.27 8.19
C ARG A 6 -12.82 -19.86 7.98
N ARG A 7 -12.38 -19.91 6.73
CA ARG A 7 -11.00 -19.59 6.36
C ARG A 7 -10.91 -18.38 5.46
N LEU A 8 -9.95 -17.49 5.75
CA LEU A 8 -9.47 -16.46 4.83
C LEU A 8 -8.05 -16.82 4.39
N VAL A 9 -7.81 -16.89 3.09
CA VAL A 9 -6.47 -17.00 2.52
C VAL A 9 -6.15 -15.73 1.73
N ILE A 10 -5.07 -15.06 2.07
CA ILE A 10 -4.58 -13.87 1.38
C ILE A 10 -3.31 -14.24 0.63
N ALA A 11 -3.36 -14.29 -0.68
CA ALA A 11 -2.19 -14.51 -1.54
C ALA A 11 -1.54 -13.15 -1.85
N VAL A 12 -0.32 -12.93 -1.35
CA VAL A 12 0.34 -11.62 -1.37
C VAL A 12 1.83 -11.72 -1.11
N ARG A 13 2.59 -10.69 -1.46
CA ARG A 13 3.93 -10.47 -0.90
C ARG A 13 3.79 -9.93 0.53
N ALA A 14 3.68 -10.80 1.52
CA ALA A 14 3.56 -10.40 2.92
C ALA A 14 4.90 -9.94 3.51
N ASP A 15 4.89 -9.50 4.78
CA ASP A 15 6.12 -9.23 5.51
C ASP A 15 7.17 -10.34 5.27
N PRO A 16 8.45 -9.97 5.15
CA PRO A 16 9.06 -8.68 5.50
C PRO A 16 9.15 -7.65 4.36
N VAL A 17 8.44 -7.81 3.25
CA VAL A 17 8.55 -6.87 2.12
C VAL A 17 8.01 -5.49 2.49
N ILE A 18 8.80 -4.45 2.26
CA ILE A 18 8.39 -3.05 2.44
C ILE A 18 7.58 -2.61 1.22
N CYS A 19 6.27 -2.80 1.28
CA CYS A 19 5.35 -2.31 0.25
C CYS A 19 3.95 -2.10 0.83
N GLY A 20 3.14 -1.27 0.15
CA GLY A 20 1.77 -0.94 0.60
C GLY A 20 0.91 -2.16 0.81
N HIS A 21 0.82 -3.04 -0.19
CA HIS A 21 -0.03 -4.24 -0.12
C HIS A 21 0.42 -5.30 0.89
N SER A 22 1.69 -5.30 1.32
CA SER A 22 2.14 -6.10 2.46
C SER A 22 1.50 -5.61 3.77
N GLY A 23 1.47 -4.30 3.98
CA GLY A 23 0.81 -3.67 5.13
C GLY A 23 -0.72 -3.84 5.07
N GLU A 24 -1.33 -3.67 3.90
CA GLU A 24 -2.76 -3.91 3.70
C GLU A 24 -3.16 -5.35 4.05
N ALA A 25 -2.38 -6.34 3.57
CA ALA A 25 -2.63 -7.75 3.87
C ALA A 25 -2.56 -8.05 5.37
N ARG A 26 -1.57 -7.48 6.07
CA ARG A 26 -1.47 -7.59 7.52
C ARG A 26 -2.70 -7.03 8.20
N ASN A 27 -3.10 -5.81 7.86
CA ASN A 27 -4.24 -5.12 8.48
C ASN A 27 -5.56 -5.88 8.24
N LEU A 28 -5.78 -6.40 7.04
CA LEU A 28 -6.96 -7.22 6.75
C LEU A 28 -6.94 -8.56 7.52
N ALA A 29 -5.78 -9.21 7.61
CA ALA A 29 -5.64 -10.46 8.36
C ALA A 29 -5.94 -10.30 9.87
N GLU A 30 -5.45 -9.21 10.47
CA GLU A 30 -5.70 -8.90 11.89
C GLU A 30 -7.19 -8.64 12.17
N VAL A 31 -7.89 -7.92 11.29
CA VAL A 31 -9.34 -7.68 11.43
C VAL A 31 -10.15 -8.96 11.22
N ALA A 32 -9.76 -9.81 10.28
CA ALA A 32 -10.48 -11.04 9.96
C ALA A 32 -10.75 -11.92 11.18
N LEU A 33 -9.80 -12.00 12.12
CA LEU A 33 -9.95 -12.75 13.37
C LEU A 33 -11.14 -12.26 14.22
N THR A 34 -11.48 -10.98 14.14
CA THR A 34 -12.60 -10.38 14.86
C THR A 34 -13.91 -10.43 14.08
N ARG A 35 -13.88 -10.94 12.86
CA ARG A 35 -15.01 -10.99 11.91
C ARG A 35 -15.44 -12.43 11.55
N GLY A 36 -15.14 -13.38 12.45
CA GLY A 36 -15.61 -14.75 12.34
C GLY A 36 -14.82 -15.63 11.36
N PHE A 37 -13.59 -15.25 11.05
CA PHE A 37 -12.62 -16.17 10.43
C PHE A 37 -11.79 -16.83 11.52
N ASP A 38 -11.84 -18.15 11.60
CA ASP A 38 -11.13 -18.95 12.62
C ASP A 38 -9.75 -19.41 12.14
N ASP A 39 -9.47 -19.27 10.85
CA ASP A 39 -8.25 -19.72 10.19
C ASP A 39 -7.85 -18.67 9.15
N VAL A 40 -6.86 -17.86 9.48
CA VAL A 40 -6.37 -16.78 8.60
C VAL A 40 -4.97 -17.12 8.13
N ARG A 41 -4.76 -17.15 6.81
CA ARG A 41 -3.50 -17.54 6.19
C ARG A 41 -3.00 -16.49 5.21
N LEU A 42 -1.73 -16.14 5.35
CA LEU A 42 -0.99 -15.32 4.39
C LEU A 42 -0.12 -16.26 3.57
N LEU A 43 -0.46 -16.48 2.31
CA LEU A 43 0.27 -17.34 1.41
C LEU A 43 1.25 -16.49 0.59
N THR A 44 2.55 -16.71 0.78
CA THR A 44 3.60 -15.85 0.24
C THR A 44 4.86 -16.65 -0.11
N TRP A 45 5.85 -15.97 -0.69
CA TRP A 45 7.12 -16.56 -1.11
C TRP A 45 8.08 -16.77 0.05
N PRO A 46 9.01 -17.73 -0.05
CA PRO A 46 10.15 -17.87 0.86
C PRO A 46 10.94 -16.57 0.94
N ILE A 47 11.45 -16.24 2.14
CA ILE A 47 12.21 -15.00 2.37
C ILE A 47 13.46 -14.96 1.47
N SER A 48 14.15 -16.09 1.31
CA SER A 48 15.32 -16.20 0.43
C SER A 48 15.01 -15.83 -1.03
N THR A 49 13.83 -16.20 -1.52
CA THR A 49 13.36 -15.84 -2.88
C THR A 49 13.11 -14.34 -2.99
N LEU A 50 12.49 -13.74 -1.97
CA LEU A 50 12.22 -12.30 -1.94
C LEU A 50 13.53 -11.49 -1.88
N GLN A 51 14.53 -11.98 -1.13
CA GLN A 51 15.87 -11.40 -1.06
C GLN A 51 16.59 -11.49 -2.41
N ALA A 52 16.57 -12.66 -3.03
CA ALA A 52 17.20 -12.88 -4.34
C ALA A 52 16.57 -12.01 -5.44
N ALA A 53 15.29 -11.65 -5.32
CA ALA A 53 14.60 -10.74 -6.22
C ALA A 53 14.93 -9.24 -5.95
N GLY A 54 15.81 -8.93 -4.98
CA GLY A 54 16.21 -7.56 -4.65
C GLY A 54 15.10 -6.70 -4.05
N LEU A 55 14.08 -7.31 -3.43
CA LEU A 55 12.99 -6.56 -2.82
C LEU A 55 13.45 -5.88 -1.53
N PRO A 56 12.99 -4.67 -1.23
CA PRO A 56 13.28 -4.01 0.03
C PRO A 56 12.60 -4.76 1.18
N LEU A 57 13.38 -5.23 2.16
CA LEU A 57 12.88 -5.98 3.29
C LEU A 57 13.05 -5.20 4.59
N LYS A 58 12.09 -5.35 5.50
CA LYS A 58 12.22 -4.93 6.90
C LYS A 58 13.29 -5.78 7.60
N PRO A 59 14.01 -5.23 8.60
CA PRO A 59 14.86 -6.04 9.47
C PRO A 59 14.07 -7.18 10.10
N LEU A 60 14.57 -8.42 9.93
CA LEU A 60 13.85 -9.62 10.36
C LEU A 60 13.68 -9.72 11.87
N ASP A 61 14.62 -9.16 12.62
CA ASP A 61 14.62 -9.08 14.09
C ASP A 61 13.67 -8.02 14.68
N ARG A 62 13.09 -7.17 13.82
CA ARG A 62 12.17 -6.08 14.20
C ARG A 62 10.78 -6.21 13.61
N LEU A 63 10.46 -7.37 13.03
CA LEU A 63 9.13 -7.62 12.51
C LEU A 63 8.12 -7.72 13.66
N LEU A 64 7.03 -6.99 13.54
CA LEU A 64 5.89 -7.17 14.44
C LEU A 64 5.34 -8.59 14.27
N PRO A 65 5.12 -9.34 15.35
CA PRO A 65 4.47 -10.64 15.26
C PRO A 65 3.04 -10.47 14.73
N TYR A 66 2.53 -11.50 14.09
CA TYR A 66 1.09 -11.60 13.80
C TYR A 66 0.36 -12.12 15.03
N SER A 67 -0.92 -11.73 15.16
CA SER A 67 -1.78 -12.23 16.24
C SER A 67 -1.96 -13.75 16.15
N PRO A 68 -2.12 -14.45 17.29
CA PRO A 68 -2.49 -15.86 17.31
C PRO A 68 -3.75 -16.12 16.45
N GLY A 69 -3.69 -17.13 15.60
CA GLY A 69 -4.75 -17.42 14.62
C GLY A 69 -4.41 -17.02 13.19
N ILE A 70 -3.36 -16.22 12.98
CA ILE A 70 -2.81 -15.90 11.67
C ILE A 70 -1.58 -16.75 11.40
N THR A 71 -1.56 -17.47 10.28
CA THR A 71 -0.43 -18.27 9.84
C THR A 71 0.17 -17.69 8.56
N VAL A 72 1.47 -17.40 8.55
CA VAL A 72 2.21 -17.03 7.35
C VAL A 72 2.82 -18.28 6.73
N GLU A 73 2.34 -18.68 5.58
CA GLU A 73 2.83 -19.87 4.87
C GLU A 73 3.75 -19.45 3.72
N ARG A 74 4.90 -20.13 3.63
CA ARG A 74 5.96 -19.88 2.64
C ARG A 74 6.33 -21.18 1.95
N PRO A 75 5.46 -21.74 1.08
CA PRO A 75 5.71 -22.99 0.41
C PRO A 75 7.01 -22.94 -0.40
N GLU A 76 7.75 -24.03 -0.32
CA GLU A 76 8.97 -24.20 -1.11
C GLU A 76 8.66 -24.37 -2.59
N ALA A 77 9.68 -24.14 -3.41
CA ALA A 77 9.59 -24.37 -4.86
C ALA A 77 9.33 -25.86 -5.16
N VAL A 78 8.42 -26.14 -6.08
CA VAL A 78 8.05 -27.50 -6.48
C VAL A 78 8.71 -27.87 -7.81
N GLY A 79 9.31 -29.08 -7.86
CA GLY A 79 9.97 -29.60 -9.04
C GLY A 79 11.35 -28.99 -9.30
N ASP A 80 11.99 -29.50 -10.34
CA ASP A 80 13.32 -29.09 -10.78
C ASP A 80 13.29 -28.30 -12.10
N TYR A 81 12.15 -27.67 -12.40
CA TYR A 81 12.01 -26.86 -13.62
C TYR A 81 13.10 -25.80 -13.69
N ARG A 82 13.65 -25.56 -14.87
CA ARG A 82 14.66 -24.53 -15.11
C ARG A 82 14.11 -23.10 -15.08
N VAL A 83 12.79 -22.96 -14.91
CA VAL A 83 12.10 -21.67 -14.73
C VAL A 83 11.80 -21.48 -13.25
N PRO A 84 12.59 -20.68 -12.52
CA PRO A 84 12.45 -20.54 -11.06
C PRO A 84 11.07 -20.06 -10.61
N ASP A 85 10.50 -19.06 -11.28
CA ASP A 85 9.20 -18.51 -10.94
C ASP A 85 8.06 -19.52 -11.07
N GLY A 86 8.11 -20.37 -12.12
CA GLY A 86 7.14 -21.46 -12.30
C GLY A 86 7.14 -22.46 -11.14
N ARG A 87 8.31 -22.78 -10.59
CA ARG A 87 8.42 -23.69 -9.43
C ARG A 87 7.81 -23.09 -8.16
N HIS A 88 8.02 -21.82 -7.93
CA HIS A 88 7.42 -21.11 -6.77
C HIS A 88 5.92 -20.94 -6.94
N GLN A 89 5.46 -20.59 -8.14
CA GLN A 89 4.03 -20.52 -8.44
C GLN A 89 3.35 -21.87 -8.21
N ALA A 90 3.95 -22.97 -8.69
CA ALA A 90 3.44 -24.33 -8.49
C ALA A 90 3.37 -24.70 -6.99
N GLY A 91 4.35 -24.28 -6.18
CA GLY A 91 4.33 -24.48 -4.73
C GLY A 91 3.16 -23.79 -4.05
N LEU A 92 2.93 -22.51 -4.38
CA LEU A 92 1.81 -21.74 -3.84
C LEU A 92 0.45 -22.31 -4.29
N THR A 93 0.31 -22.63 -5.58
CA THR A 93 -0.91 -23.22 -6.14
C THR A 93 -1.18 -24.59 -5.49
N GLY A 94 -0.18 -25.45 -5.38
CA GLY A 94 -0.31 -26.77 -4.76
C GLY A 94 -0.75 -26.66 -3.30
N ARG A 95 -0.14 -25.74 -2.51
CA ARG A 95 -0.56 -25.54 -1.14
C ARG A 95 -2.00 -25.04 -1.01
N LEU A 96 -2.42 -24.16 -1.91
CA LEU A 96 -3.81 -23.69 -1.90
C LEU A 96 -4.79 -24.80 -2.30
N VAL A 97 -4.43 -25.69 -3.23
CA VAL A 97 -5.24 -26.88 -3.58
C VAL A 97 -5.44 -27.77 -2.33
N GLU A 98 -4.38 -28.02 -1.55
CA GLU A 98 -4.51 -28.77 -0.30
C GLU A 98 -5.51 -28.15 0.67
N LEU A 99 -5.46 -26.81 0.84
CA LEU A 99 -6.40 -26.09 1.68
C LEU A 99 -7.83 -26.16 1.16
N LEU A 100 -8.03 -26.12 -0.16
CA LEU A 100 -9.34 -26.23 -0.81
C LEU A 100 -9.89 -27.66 -0.83
N ALA A 101 -9.06 -28.68 -0.60
CA ALA A 101 -9.51 -30.06 -0.42
C ALA A 101 -10.20 -30.29 0.94
N GLU A 102 -9.95 -29.43 1.92
CA GLU A 102 -10.60 -29.48 3.24
C GLU A 102 -12.05 -28.96 3.11
N PRO A 103 -13.03 -29.55 3.86
CA PRO A 103 -14.43 -29.11 3.81
C PRO A 103 -14.65 -27.82 4.66
N VAL A 104 -13.85 -26.79 4.41
CA VAL A 104 -13.87 -25.50 5.12
C VAL A 104 -14.29 -24.40 4.15
N PRO A 105 -15.38 -23.67 4.37
CA PRO A 105 -15.72 -22.48 3.60
C PRO A 105 -14.53 -21.51 3.58
N THR A 106 -14.03 -21.20 2.38
CA THR A 106 -12.78 -20.46 2.20
C THR A 106 -13.02 -19.22 1.34
N THR A 107 -12.62 -18.06 1.81
CA THR A 107 -12.49 -16.86 1.00
C THR A 107 -11.03 -16.69 0.61
N CYS A 108 -10.76 -16.56 -0.69
CA CYS A 108 -9.43 -16.28 -1.22
C CYS A 108 -9.37 -14.85 -1.71
N LEU A 109 -8.54 -14.02 -1.07
CA LEU A 109 -8.22 -12.67 -1.52
C LEU A 109 -6.83 -12.68 -2.15
N SER A 110 -6.75 -12.34 -3.43
CA SER A 110 -5.48 -12.10 -4.10
C SER A 110 -5.22 -10.60 -4.24
N MET A 111 -4.05 -10.17 -3.80
CA MET A 111 -3.60 -8.79 -3.91
C MET A 111 -2.49 -8.73 -4.95
N TYR A 112 -2.73 -8.05 -6.04
CA TYR A 112 -1.94 -8.02 -7.27
C TYR A 112 -2.41 -9.04 -8.32
N LEU A 113 -2.58 -8.57 -9.58
CA LEU A 113 -3.18 -9.40 -10.64
C LEU A 113 -2.31 -10.62 -10.99
N MET A 114 -1.01 -10.43 -11.13
CA MET A 114 -0.06 -11.51 -11.44
C MET A 114 1.14 -11.44 -10.50
N PRO A 115 1.58 -12.55 -9.93
CA PRO A 115 1.09 -13.93 -10.13
C PRO A 115 -0.04 -14.36 -9.18
N HIS A 116 -0.44 -13.53 -8.19
CA HIS A 116 -1.28 -13.96 -7.06
C HIS A 116 -2.68 -14.39 -7.49
N ALA A 117 -3.34 -13.59 -8.38
CA ALA A 117 -4.65 -13.96 -8.88
C ALA A 117 -4.59 -15.25 -9.73
N ALA A 118 -3.54 -15.42 -10.52
CA ALA A 118 -3.34 -16.66 -11.28
C ALA A 118 -3.19 -17.88 -10.35
N VAL A 119 -2.41 -17.77 -9.26
CA VAL A 119 -2.27 -18.82 -8.24
C VAL A 119 -3.63 -19.23 -7.69
N VAL A 120 -4.48 -18.27 -7.33
CA VAL A 120 -5.82 -18.55 -6.79
C VAL A 120 -6.69 -19.23 -7.84
N MET A 121 -6.74 -18.71 -9.07
CA MET A 121 -7.57 -19.26 -10.13
C MET A 121 -7.12 -20.67 -10.54
N ASP A 122 -5.82 -20.90 -10.67
CA ASP A 122 -5.24 -22.21 -10.99
C ASP A 122 -5.54 -23.22 -9.87
N ALA A 123 -5.46 -22.83 -8.61
CA ALA A 123 -5.77 -23.69 -7.48
C ALA A 123 -7.26 -24.09 -7.44
N VAL A 124 -8.16 -23.14 -7.68
CA VAL A 124 -9.61 -23.41 -7.75
C VAL A 124 -9.94 -24.34 -8.91
N ALA A 125 -9.36 -24.10 -10.08
CA ALA A 125 -9.55 -24.96 -11.26
C ALA A 125 -9.02 -26.37 -11.00
N SER A 126 -7.82 -26.49 -10.42
CA SER A 126 -7.19 -27.77 -10.10
C SER A 126 -7.99 -28.56 -9.05
N ALA A 127 -8.46 -27.91 -7.99
CA ALA A 127 -9.28 -28.52 -6.96
C ALA A 127 -10.59 -29.10 -7.55
N ARG A 128 -11.26 -28.34 -8.42
CA ARG A 128 -12.46 -28.80 -9.13
C ARG A 128 -12.17 -29.96 -10.08
N ALA A 129 -11.08 -29.88 -10.85
CA ALA A 129 -10.67 -30.95 -11.76
C ALA A 129 -10.29 -32.25 -11.03
N ALA A 130 -9.76 -32.13 -9.80
CA ALA A 130 -9.47 -33.26 -8.92
C ALA A 130 -10.73 -33.89 -8.30
N GLY A 131 -11.91 -33.35 -8.56
CA GLY A 131 -13.18 -33.84 -8.01
C GLY A 131 -13.52 -33.32 -6.61
N PHE A 132 -12.74 -32.37 -6.08
CA PHE A 132 -13.13 -31.65 -4.87
C PHE A 132 -14.28 -30.68 -5.19
N ALA A 133 -15.14 -30.45 -4.20
CA ALA A 133 -16.22 -29.48 -4.30
C ALA A 133 -15.97 -28.29 -3.34
N PRO A 134 -14.96 -27.46 -3.61
CA PRO A 134 -14.57 -26.42 -2.69
C PRO A 134 -15.67 -25.36 -2.57
N ASN A 135 -16.09 -25.08 -1.32
CA ASN A 135 -16.88 -23.90 -1.03
C ASN A 135 -15.92 -22.69 -0.95
N VAL A 136 -15.66 -22.06 -2.10
CA VAL A 136 -14.69 -20.98 -2.23
C VAL A 136 -15.31 -19.74 -2.87
N ARG A 137 -15.05 -18.59 -2.27
CA ARG A 137 -15.28 -17.24 -2.81
C ARG A 137 -13.95 -16.61 -3.15
N THR A 138 -13.81 -16.02 -4.33
CA THR A 138 -12.58 -15.42 -4.82
C THR A 138 -12.73 -13.92 -4.98
N ILE A 139 -11.79 -13.18 -4.42
CA ILE A 139 -11.71 -11.72 -4.50
C ILE A 139 -10.32 -11.37 -5.04
N VAL A 140 -10.26 -10.49 -6.02
CA VAL A 140 -8.99 -9.95 -6.51
C VAL A 140 -8.96 -8.44 -6.34
N LYS A 141 -7.88 -7.92 -5.73
CA LYS A 141 -7.65 -6.49 -5.56
C LYS A 141 -6.49 -6.02 -6.43
N ALA A 142 -6.78 -5.15 -7.40
CA ALA A 142 -5.78 -4.41 -8.15
C ALA A 142 -5.22 -3.30 -7.25
N VAL A 143 -3.91 -3.38 -6.95
CA VAL A 143 -3.25 -2.51 -5.96
C VAL A 143 -2.50 -1.33 -6.59
N GLY A 144 -2.66 -1.12 -7.88
CA GLY A 144 -2.19 0.05 -8.64
C GLY A 144 -1.04 -0.27 -9.59
N SER A 145 0.12 -0.72 -9.12
CA SER A 145 1.28 -0.98 -10.00
C SER A 145 1.07 -2.13 -10.99
N ASP A 146 0.16 -3.03 -10.74
CA ASP A 146 -0.31 -4.05 -11.67
C ASP A 146 -1.04 -3.45 -12.87
N VAL A 147 -1.67 -2.32 -12.72
CA VAL A 147 -2.32 -1.56 -13.79
C VAL A 147 -1.37 -0.52 -14.37
N THR A 148 -0.84 0.38 -13.55
CA THR A 148 -0.03 1.52 -13.99
C THR A 148 1.33 1.13 -14.56
N ASN A 149 1.84 -0.04 -14.18
CA ASN A 149 3.11 -0.57 -14.71
C ASN A 149 2.87 -1.75 -15.65
N VAL A 150 2.25 -2.84 -15.18
CA VAL A 150 2.20 -4.08 -15.94
C VAL A 150 1.27 -3.98 -17.15
N ILE A 151 0.00 -3.58 -16.97
CA ILE A 151 -0.95 -3.48 -18.10
C ILE A 151 -0.52 -2.40 -19.08
N ARG A 152 -0.14 -1.20 -18.59
CA ARG A 152 0.33 -0.12 -19.46
C ARG A 152 1.59 -0.52 -20.25
N SER A 153 2.50 -1.29 -19.66
CA SER A 153 3.67 -1.80 -20.37
C SER A 153 3.27 -2.76 -21.49
N CYS A 154 2.34 -3.67 -21.22
CA CYS A 154 1.80 -4.54 -22.26
C CYS A 154 1.19 -3.76 -23.43
N LEU A 155 0.44 -2.69 -23.14
CA LEU A 155 -0.20 -1.86 -24.16
C LEU A 155 0.83 -1.06 -24.97
N ARG A 156 1.83 -0.46 -24.34
CA ARG A 156 2.92 0.31 -25.00
C ARG A 156 3.74 -0.59 -25.95
N GLU A 157 3.89 -1.86 -25.59
CA GLU A 157 4.71 -2.82 -26.31
C GLU A 157 3.89 -3.70 -27.27
N ASP A 158 2.64 -3.35 -27.56
CA ASP A 158 1.71 -4.12 -28.39
C ASP A 158 1.52 -5.60 -27.96
N ARG A 159 1.70 -5.87 -26.67
CA ARG A 159 1.53 -7.20 -26.07
C ARG A 159 0.08 -7.46 -25.65
N PHE A 160 -0.85 -7.27 -26.58
CA PHE A 160 -2.29 -7.35 -26.30
C PHE A 160 -2.74 -8.72 -25.78
N GLY A 161 -2.11 -9.83 -26.21
CA GLY A 161 -2.40 -11.15 -25.68
C GLY A 161 -2.07 -11.27 -24.17
N ALA A 162 -0.99 -10.65 -23.70
CA ALA A 162 -0.64 -10.60 -22.28
C ALA A 162 -1.62 -9.72 -21.52
N ALA A 163 -2.01 -8.56 -22.05
CA ALA A 163 -3.03 -7.70 -21.45
C ALA A 163 -4.39 -8.42 -21.36
N THR A 164 -4.78 -9.16 -22.41
CA THR A 164 -5.99 -10.00 -22.42
C THR A 164 -5.95 -11.05 -21.30
N LEU A 165 -4.83 -11.72 -21.11
CA LEU A 165 -4.66 -12.70 -20.03
C LEU A 165 -4.85 -12.06 -18.65
N LEU A 166 -4.28 -10.86 -18.44
CA LEU A 166 -4.43 -10.12 -17.17
C LEU A 166 -5.90 -9.79 -16.90
N PHE A 167 -6.63 -9.24 -17.88
CA PHE A 167 -8.06 -8.94 -17.72
C PHE A 167 -8.91 -10.19 -17.53
N THR A 168 -8.60 -11.28 -18.24
CA THR A 168 -9.31 -12.56 -18.07
C THR A 168 -9.12 -13.09 -16.65
N THR A 169 -7.88 -13.11 -16.16
CA THR A 169 -7.57 -13.55 -14.79
C THR A 169 -8.26 -12.66 -13.75
N PHE A 170 -8.27 -11.33 -13.96
CA PHE A 170 -8.94 -10.39 -13.10
C PHE A 170 -10.45 -10.66 -13.03
N LEU A 171 -11.10 -10.67 -14.19
CA LEU A 171 -12.55 -10.81 -14.31
C LEU A 171 -13.09 -12.23 -14.04
N ALA A 172 -12.23 -13.24 -13.96
CA ALA A 172 -12.63 -14.60 -13.60
C ALA A 172 -12.93 -14.76 -12.09
N ASN A 173 -12.53 -13.82 -11.26
CA ASN A 173 -12.86 -13.85 -9.83
C ASN A 173 -14.33 -13.47 -9.57
N ASP A 174 -14.88 -13.94 -8.45
CA ASP A 174 -16.25 -13.62 -8.04
C ASP A 174 -16.41 -12.12 -7.80
N GLU A 175 -15.41 -11.50 -7.16
CA GLU A 175 -15.35 -10.06 -6.91
C GLU A 175 -14.04 -9.46 -7.41
N VAL A 176 -14.15 -8.27 -7.97
CA VAL A 176 -13.05 -7.53 -8.58
C VAL A 176 -12.99 -6.12 -8.01
N VAL A 177 -11.84 -5.76 -7.46
CA VAL A 177 -11.69 -4.57 -6.63
C VAL A 177 -10.48 -3.75 -7.09
N ALA A 178 -10.62 -2.43 -7.09
CA ALA A 178 -9.53 -1.48 -7.29
C ALA A 178 -9.17 -0.78 -5.97
N VAL A 179 -7.90 -0.42 -5.80
CA VAL A 179 -7.41 0.24 -4.59
C VAL A 179 -7.86 1.70 -4.44
N SER A 180 -8.35 2.30 -5.54
CA SER A 180 -8.81 3.69 -5.61
C SER A 180 -9.71 3.89 -6.84
N GLU A 181 -10.47 4.98 -6.90
CA GLU A 181 -11.22 5.37 -8.10
C GLU A 181 -10.26 5.64 -9.26
N TYR A 182 -9.13 6.30 -8.99
CA TYR A 182 -8.08 6.48 -10.00
C TYR A 182 -7.66 5.14 -10.62
N THR A 183 -7.40 4.13 -9.80
CA THR A 183 -7.01 2.79 -10.30
C THR A 183 -8.16 2.12 -11.07
N ARG A 184 -9.41 2.30 -10.64
CA ARG A 184 -10.60 1.80 -11.35
C ARG A 184 -10.72 2.43 -12.74
N GLU A 185 -10.55 3.74 -12.85
CA GLU A 185 -10.59 4.45 -14.13
C GLU A 185 -9.46 3.99 -15.06
N GLU A 186 -8.25 3.80 -14.54
CA GLU A 186 -7.11 3.26 -15.28
C GLU A 186 -7.34 1.84 -15.80
N ILE A 187 -7.99 0.99 -15.00
CA ILE A 187 -8.41 -0.36 -15.41
C ILE A 187 -9.38 -0.25 -16.60
N ILE A 188 -10.39 0.60 -16.51
CA ILE A 188 -11.39 0.79 -17.56
C ILE A 188 -10.74 1.34 -18.85
N ALA A 189 -9.93 2.39 -18.74
CA ALA A 189 -9.24 2.99 -19.88
C ALA A 189 -8.27 2.00 -20.57
N SER A 190 -7.58 1.18 -19.78
CA SER A 190 -6.71 0.12 -20.31
C SER A 190 -7.52 -0.99 -21.00
N ALA A 191 -8.67 -1.36 -20.42
CA ALA A 191 -9.57 -2.34 -21.00
C ALA A 191 -10.16 -1.86 -22.34
N GLU A 192 -10.52 -0.58 -22.47
CA GLU A 192 -10.98 0.02 -23.74
C GLU A 192 -9.96 -0.13 -24.87
N GLN A 193 -8.67 0.05 -24.55
CA GLN A 193 -7.60 -0.12 -25.54
C GLN A 193 -7.48 -1.58 -25.99
N VAL A 194 -7.60 -2.53 -25.05
CA VAL A 194 -7.60 -3.98 -25.39
C VAL A 194 -8.84 -4.36 -26.21
N ASP A 195 -10.02 -3.85 -25.82
CA ASP A 195 -11.28 -4.11 -26.53
C ASP A 195 -11.22 -3.60 -27.97
N ALA A 196 -10.71 -2.38 -28.17
CA ALA A 196 -10.55 -1.80 -29.51
C ALA A 196 -9.61 -2.61 -30.41
N ARG A 197 -8.60 -3.27 -29.84
CA ARG A 197 -7.60 -4.05 -30.57
C ARG A 197 -8.00 -5.50 -30.79
N CYS A 198 -8.67 -6.11 -29.80
CA CYS A 198 -8.96 -7.54 -29.75
C CYS A 198 -10.43 -7.88 -29.97
N GLY A 199 -11.34 -6.91 -30.03
CA GLY A 199 -12.78 -7.14 -30.14
C GLY A 199 -13.40 -7.78 -28.90
N THR A 200 -12.79 -7.53 -27.71
CA THR A 200 -13.28 -8.01 -26.41
C THR A 200 -14.33 -7.05 -25.82
N THR A 201 -14.82 -7.35 -24.61
CA THR A 201 -15.82 -6.55 -23.88
C THR A 201 -15.37 -6.31 -22.42
N PHE A 202 -14.08 -6.20 -22.19
CA PHE A 202 -13.52 -6.07 -20.84
C PHE A 202 -13.89 -4.74 -20.17
N ALA A 203 -13.87 -3.63 -20.93
CA ALA A 203 -14.18 -2.33 -20.38
C ALA A 203 -15.61 -2.27 -19.80
N ASP A 204 -16.56 -2.85 -20.52
CA ASP A 204 -17.95 -2.90 -20.10
C ASP A 204 -18.14 -3.79 -18.86
N GLN A 205 -17.43 -4.91 -18.79
CA GLN A 205 -17.40 -5.75 -17.60
C GLN A 205 -16.75 -5.04 -16.41
N CYS A 206 -15.62 -4.33 -16.63
CA CYS A 206 -14.96 -3.56 -15.58
C CYS A 206 -15.85 -2.45 -15.03
N ARG A 207 -16.55 -1.69 -15.89
CA ARG A 207 -17.50 -0.65 -15.44
C ARG A 207 -18.57 -1.19 -14.50
N ARG A 208 -19.10 -2.38 -14.82
CA ARG A 208 -20.18 -3.00 -14.03
C ARG A 208 -19.70 -3.68 -12.75
N ARG A 209 -18.50 -4.22 -12.72
CA ARG A 209 -18.06 -5.16 -11.68
C ARG A 209 -16.98 -4.62 -10.75
N VAL A 210 -16.13 -3.69 -11.23
CA VAL A 210 -15.02 -3.19 -10.40
C VAL A 210 -15.56 -2.23 -9.36
N THR A 211 -15.42 -2.62 -8.10
CA THR A 211 -15.67 -1.78 -6.93
C THR A 211 -14.37 -1.18 -6.42
N VAL A 212 -14.45 -0.20 -5.51
CA VAL A 212 -13.28 0.39 -4.86
C VAL A 212 -13.24 -0.02 -3.39
N SER A 213 -12.04 -0.41 -2.94
CA SER A 213 -11.74 -0.60 -1.53
C SER A 213 -10.39 0.03 -1.23
N TYR A 214 -10.38 1.09 -0.45
CA TYR A 214 -9.17 1.81 -0.09
C TYR A 214 -8.18 0.94 0.71
N PRO A 215 -6.90 1.35 0.82
CA PRO A 215 -5.94 0.64 1.67
C PRO A 215 -6.36 0.71 3.15
N PRO A 216 -6.47 -0.42 3.84
CA PRO A 216 -6.77 -0.46 5.27
C PRO A 216 -5.55 -0.01 6.09
N ILE A 217 -5.77 0.87 7.07
CA ILE A 217 -4.72 1.41 7.95
C ILE A 217 -5.06 1.05 9.39
N ASP A 218 -4.07 0.63 10.16
CA ASP A 218 -4.20 0.50 11.62
C ASP A 218 -4.22 1.89 12.25
N SER A 219 -5.40 2.50 12.33
CA SER A 219 -5.55 3.85 12.85
C SER A 219 -5.09 3.98 14.30
N ALA A 220 -5.26 2.92 15.11
CA ALA A 220 -4.85 2.91 16.51
C ALA A 220 -3.34 3.13 16.70
N ALA A 221 -2.52 2.72 15.73
CA ALA A 221 -1.08 2.93 15.77
C ALA A 221 -0.66 4.42 15.62
N PHE A 222 -1.57 5.27 15.14
CA PHE A 222 -1.30 6.69 14.85
C PHE A 222 -2.08 7.67 15.74
N LEU A 223 -3.11 7.18 16.42
CA LEU A 223 -3.92 7.97 17.34
C LEU A 223 -3.30 7.95 18.74
N ASP A 224 -3.69 8.92 19.55
CA ASP A 224 -3.40 8.99 21.01
C ASP A 224 -1.92 8.81 21.38
N LEU A 225 -1.04 9.33 20.52
CA LEU A 225 0.41 9.28 20.75
C LEU A 225 0.79 10.12 21.98
N ASP A 226 1.37 9.47 22.99
CA ASP A 226 1.85 10.15 24.20
C ASP A 226 2.90 11.21 23.84
N PRO A 227 2.68 12.50 24.20
CA PRO A 227 3.62 13.56 23.93
C PRO A 227 5.04 13.28 24.45
N ALA A 228 5.18 12.66 25.62
CA ALA A 228 6.49 12.33 26.18
C ALA A 228 7.23 11.27 25.34
N HIS A 229 6.51 10.28 24.81
CA HIS A 229 7.08 9.29 23.90
C HIS A 229 7.51 9.90 22.57
N VAL A 230 6.72 10.86 22.04
CA VAL A 230 7.11 11.60 20.83
C VAL A 230 8.42 12.35 21.09
N ASP A 231 8.49 13.14 22.17
CA ASP A 231 9.68 13.94 22.49
C ASP A 231 10.92 13.06 22.72
N ALA A 232 10.76 11.93 23.41
CA ALA A 232 11.86 10.99 23.63
C ALA A 232 12.36 10.34 22.32
N ALA A 233 11.44 10.02 21.39
CA ALA A 233 11.81 9.49 20.09
C ALA A 233 12.57 10.52 19.25
N LEU A 234 12.09 11.76 19.20
CA LEU A 234 12.73 12.85 18.50
C LEU A 234 14.13 13.14 19.06
N ALA A 235 14.26 13.22 20.37
CA ALA A 235 15.54 13.47 21.02
C ALA A 235 16.60 12.40 20.70
N ARG A 236 16.23 11.11 20.60
CA ARG A 236 17.14 10.04 20.16
C ARG A 236 17.69 10.26 18.75
N ARG A 237 16.96 10.96 17.90
CA ARG A 237 17.35 11.31 16.53
C ARG A 237 17.98 12.71 16.42
N GLY A 238 18.17 13.42 17.52
CA GLY A 238 18.64 14.80 17.50
C GLY A 238 17.68 15.76 16.83
N LEU A 239 16.37 15.48 16.97
CA LEU A 239 15.25 16.26 16.43
C LEU A 239 14.43 16.87 17.57
N GLU A 240 13.68 17.94 17.25
CA GLU A 240 12.76 18.62 18.16
C GLU A 240 11.39 18.75 17.46
N ARG A 241 10.32 18.91 18.25
CA ARG A 241 8.99 19.20 17.71
C ARG A 241 9.01 20.47 16.89
N ASP A 242 8.32 20.44 15.76
CA ASP A 242 8.25 21.55 14.80
C ASP A 242 9.63 22.01 14.28
N GLY A 243 10.70 21.25 14.57
CA GLY A 243 12.07 21.53 14.14
C GLY A 243 12.48 20.88 12.81
N TYR A 244 11.58 20.23 12.13
CA TYR A 244 11.90 19.57 10.86
C TYR A 244 10.73 19.41 9.90
N ILE A 245 11.03 19.37 8.62
CA ILE A 245 10.16 18.93 7.52
C ILE A 245 10.41 17.44 7.35
N LEU A 246 9.35 16.64 7.30
CA LEU A 246 9.45 15.19 7.12
C LEU A 246 9.08 14.77 5.70
N PHE A 247 9.97 14.05 5.04
CA PHE A 247 9.67 13.16 3.92
C PHE A 247 9.78 11.72 4.43
N LEU A 248 8.70 10.95 4.41
CA LEU A 248 8.70 9.55 4.83
C LEU A 248 8.03 8.70 3.76
N SER A 249 8.81 8.05 2.92
CA SER A 249 8.33 7.21 1.81
C SER A 249 9.50 6.39 1.23
N ARG A 250 9.21 5.58 0.20
CA ARG A 250 10.29 5.04 -0.64
C ARG A 250 11.07 6.18 -1.29
N VAL A 251 12.38 6.09 -1.23
CA VAL A 251 13.28 7.13 -1.80
C VAL A 251 13.43 6.88 -3.30
N THR A 252 12.50 7.46 -4.09
CA THR A 252 12.45 7.34 -5.55
C THR A 252 12.12 8.69 -6.20
N PRO A 253 12.49 8.93 -7.48
CA PRO A 253 12.14 10.15 -8.20
C PRO A 253 10.64 10.44 -8.21
N ALA A 254 9.81 9.42 -8.41
CA ALA A 254 8.36 9.54 -8.44
C ALA A 254 7.72 10.05 -7.14
N LYS A 255 8.43 9.94 -6.01
CA LYS A 255 8.00 10.52 -4.74
C LYS A 255 8.43 11.98 -4.55
N GLY A 256 9.09 12.58 -5.54
CA GLY A 256 9.47 13.99 -5.56
C GLY A 256 10.63 14.34 -4.64
N ILE A 257 11.46 13.37 -4.24
CA ILE A 257 12.57 13.61 -3.30
C ILE A 257 13.59 14.63 -3.82
N TYR A 258 13.93 14.60 -5.11
CA TYR A 258 14.86 15.55 -5.68
C TYR A 258 14.30 16.97 -5.78
N ASP A 259 13.00 17.09 -6.06
CA ASP A 259 12.30 18.36 -6.10
C ASP A 259 12.25 18.98 -4.69
N LEU A 260 12.01 18.15 -3.66
CA LEU A 260 12.02 18.58 -2.26
C LEU A 260 13.42 19.00 -1.78
N LEU A 261 14.47 18.25 -2.09
CA LEU A 261 15.86 18.61 -1.76
C LEU A 261 16.24 19.94 -2.42
N THR A 262 15.88 20.12 -3.70
CA THR A 262 16.15 21.37 -4.43
C THR A 262 15.36 22.53 -3.85
N ALA A 263 14.07 22.30 -3.51
CA ALA A 263 13.22 23.31 -2.88
C ALA A 263 13.77 23.71 -1.50
N PHE A 264 14.22 22.71 -0.69
CA PHE A 264 14.78 22.96 0.65
C PHE A 264 15.96 23.93 0.61
N GLY A 265 16.83 23.83 -0.38
CA GLY A 265 17.93 24.79 -0.59
C GLY A 265 17.48 26.24 -0.84
N ARG A 266 16.19 26.46 -1.21
CA ARG A 266 15.61 27.78 -1.53
C ARG A 266 14.67 28.29 -0.43
N MET A 267 14.34 27.47 0.58
CA MET A 267 13.40 27.83 1.65
C MET A 267 13.98 28.85 2.63
N ARG A 268 13.18 29.83 3.03
CA ARG A 268 13.51 30.79 4.08
C ARG A 268 13.54 30.11 5.47
N CYS A 269 12.65 29.11 5.67
CA CYS A 269 12.57 28.37 6.94
C CYS A 269 13.77 27.44 7.15
N ARG A 270 14.61 27.18 6.16
CA ARG A 270 15.78 26.27 6.22
C ARG A 270 16.71 26.57 7.41
N SER A 271 16.86 27.83 7.83
CA SER A 271 17.66 28.19 9.01
C SER A 271 17.06 27.74 10.34
N ARG A 272 15.76 27.42 10.38
CA ARG A 272 15.01 27.05 11.60
C ARG A 272 14.70 25.56 11.67
N VAL A 273 14.61 24.87 10.52
CA VAL A 273 14.19 23.47 10.45
C VAL A 273 15.21 22.63 9.72
N LYS A 274 15.24 21.34 10.03
CA LYS A 274 15.95 20.31 9.26
C LYS A 274 15.03 19.72 8.19
N LEU A 275 15.59 19.11 7.14
CA LEU A 275 14.87 18.19 6.27
C LEU A 275 15.21 16.76 6.70
N VAL A 276 14.22 16.00 7.15
CA VAL A 276 14.36 14.59 7.50
C VAL A 276 13.81 13.74 6.36
N VAL A 277 14.67 12.93 5.77
CA VAL A 277 14.32 11.95 4.73
C VAL A 277 14.34 10.56 5.36
N ALA A 278 13.18 10.00 5.61
CA ALA A 278 13.01 8.68 6.22
C ALA A 278 12.55 7.66 5.19
N GLY A 279 13.33 6.59 4.99
CA GLY A 279 13.01 5.50 4.09
C GLY A 279 14.20 4.95 3.32
N THR A 280 13.90 3.99 2.45
CA THR A 280 14.86 3.33 1.56
C THR A 280 14.37 3.35 0.12
N GLY A 281 15.24 3.10 -0.84
CA GLY A 281 14.86 3.03 -2.25
C GLY A 281 16.04 3.24 -3.20
N PRO A 282 15.80 3.12 -4.50
CA PRO A 282 16.87 3.18 -5.51
C PRO A 282 17.62 4.51 -5.57
N SER A 283 17.02 5.61 -5.08
CA SER A 283 17.66 6.93 -5.02
C SER A 283 18.41 7.20 -3.71
N LEU A 284 18.46 6.25 -2.77
CA LEU A 284 19.01 6.47 -1.44
C LEU A 284 20.47 6.90 -1.46
N GLU A 285 21.31 6.25 -2.26
CA GLU A 285 22.74 6.57 -2.35
C GLU A 285 22.97 8.02 -2.81
N GLN A 286 22.23 8.47 -3.82
CA GLN A 286 22.32 9.84 -4.30
C GLN A 286 21.82 10.86 -3.27
N VAL A 287 20.73 10.55 -2.58
CA VAL A 287 20.17 11.40 -1.51
C VAL A 287 21.16 11.48 -0.35
N GLN A 288 21.80 10.37 0.03
CA GLN A 288 22.83 10.36 1.07
C GLN A 288 24.04 11.20 0.69
N ALA A 289 24.48 11.13 -0.57
CA ALA A 289 25.57 11.95 -1.06
C ALA A 289 25.26 13.46 -1.01
N LEU A 290 24.02 13.85 -1.30
CA LEU A 290 23.54 15.23 -1.16
C LEU A 290 23.44 15.64 0.31
N ALA A 291 22.90 14.77 1.16
CA ALA A 291 22.78 15.02 2.61
C ALA A 291 24.16 15.23 3.28
N ASN A 292 25.17 14.49 2.85
CA ASN A 292 26.54 14.65 3.37
C ASN A 292 27.17 16.05 3.08
N GLN A 293 26.56 16.81 2.18
CA GLN A 293 27.00 18.18 1.85
C GLN A 293 26.19 19.27 2.60
N ASP A 294 25.16 18.86 3.35
CA ASP A 294 24.24 19.78 4.04
C ASP A 294 23.84 19.19 5.40
N ASP A 295 24.38 19.74 6.47
CA ASP A 295 24.11 19.32 7.86
C ASP A 295 22.65 19.48 8.31
N ARG A 296 21.85 20.19 7.51
CA ARG A 296 20.40 20.35 7.72
C ARG A 296 19.59 19.22 7.11
N VAL A 297 20.19 18.32 6.35
CA VAL A 297 19.51 17.17 5.75
C VAL A 297 19.89 15.91 6.52
N VAL A 298 18.91 15.27 7.12
CA VAL A 298 19.07 14.04 7.93
C VAL A 298 18.43 12.88 7.21
N VAL A 299 19.18 11.80 6.96
CA VAL A 299 18.65 10.58 6.32
C VAL A 299 18.52 9.47 7.34
N LEU A 300 17.32 8.90 7.47
CA LEU A 300 16.98 7.81 8.37
C LEU A 300 16.55 6.58 7.56
N THR A 301 17.31 5.50 7.65
CA THR A 301 17.04 4.27 6.88
C THR A 301 16.50 3.12 7.74
N ASP A 302 16.41 3.32 9.03
CA ASP A 302 16.11 2.33 10.05
C ASP A 302 14.84 2.63 10.86
N VAL A 303 13.99 3.52 10.35
CA VAL A 303 12.69 3.85 10.98
C VAL A 303 11.77 2.64 10.93
N ASP A 304 11.32 2.19 12.09
CA ASP A 304 10.39 1.08 12.24
C ASP A 304 8.92 1.54 12.35
N ASP A 305 8.01 0.57 12.41
CA ASP A 305 6.58 0.84 12.47
C ASP A 305 6.13 1.52 13.78
N HIS A 306 6.91 1.44 14.86
CA HIS A 306 6.63 2.16 16.11
C HIS A 306 7.14 3.59 16.09
N GLU A 307 8.29 3.84 15.48
CA GLU A 307 8.89 5.18 15.40
C GLU A 307 8.21 6.05 14.33
N LYS A 308 7.71 5.45 13.24
CA LYS A 308 7.06 6.15 12.13
C LYS A 308 5.96 7.12 12.59
N PRO A 309 4.96 6.73 13.40
CA PRO A 309 3.93 7.66 13.86
C PRO A 309 4.49 8.83 14.70
N LEU A 310 5.51 8.58 15.49
CA LEU A 310 6.14 9.59 16.38
C LEU A 310 6.85 10.67 15.55
N LEU A 311 7.60 10.27 14.51
CA LEU A 311 8.19 11.20 13.56
C LEU A 311 7.13 11.98 12.77
N MET A 312 6.04 11.34 12.36
CA MET A 312 4.94 12.01 11.68
C MET A 312 4.27 13.05 12.59
N ARG A 313 4.10 12.74 13.88
CA ARG A 313 3.45 13.63 14.86
C ARG A 313 4.32 14.85 15.16
N GLY A 314 5.62 14.71 15.21
CA GLY A 314 6.53 15.77 15.65
C GLY A 314 6.97 16.76 14.57
N CYS A 315 6.69 16.53 13.28
CA CYS A 315 7.19 17.38 12.20
C CYS A 315 6.46 18.73 12.10
N ALA A 316 7.17 19.76 11.64
CA ALA A 316 6.60 21.08 11.33
C ALA A 316 5.71 21.06 10.08
N ALA A 317 6.09 20.22 9.10
CA ALA A 317 5.35 19.92 7.89
C ALA A 317 5.73 18.53 7.38
N TYR A 318 4.80 17.86 6.73
CA TYR A 318 5.05 16.62 5.99
C TYR A 318 4.98 16.92 4.50
N ALA A 319 6.07 16.64 3.77
CA ALA A 319 6.16 16.94 2.35
C ALA A 319 6.35 15.66 1.54
N LEU A 320 5.37 15.34 0.68
CA LEU A 320 5.42 14.23 -0.25
C LEU A 320 4.97 14.72 -1.64
N PRO A 321 5.81 15.48 -2.36
CA PRO A 321 5.47 16.09 -3.64
C PRO A 321 5.61 15.06 -4.78
N THR A 322 4.73 14.06 -4.79
CA THR A 322 4.74 12.98 -5.80
C THR A 322 4.58 13.54 -7.21
N LYS A 323 5.17 12.88 -8.19
CA LYS A 323 5.00 13.22 -9.60
C LYS A 323 4.83 11.97 -10.46
N PRO A 324 4.10 12.06 -11.58
CA PRO A 324 3.96 10.94 -12.48
C PRO A 324 5.30 10.64 -13.16
N GLU A 325 5.64 9.37 -13.19
CA GLU A 325 6.77 8.84 -13.97
C GLU A 325 6.23 7.79 -14.94
N PRO A 326 6.94 7.45 -16.03
CA PRO A 326 6.45 6.52 -17.04
C PRO A 326 5.95 5.17 -16.48
N ASP A 327 6.61 4.68 -15.43
CA ASP A 327 6.34 3.37 -14.83
C ASP A 327 5.73 3.46 -13.42
N PHE A 328 5.38 4.68 -12.95
CA PHE A 328 4.81 4.84 -11.63
C PHE A 328 3.95 6.11 -11.53
N VAL A 329 2.73 5.92 -11.03
CA VAL A 329 1.86 6.99 -10.54
C VAL A 329 1.38 6.62 -9.14
N GLU A 330 1.26 7.58 -8.24
CA GLU A 330 0.71 7.34 -6.90
C GLU A 330 -0.77 6.97 -7.00
N THR A 331 -1.11 5.75 -6.62
CA THR A 331 -2.48 5.25 -6.79
C THR A 331 -3.40 5.56 -5.64
N PHE A 332 -2.86 5.94 -4.47
CA PHE A 332 -3.62 6.38 -3.30
C PHE A 332 -2.78 7.28 -2.38
N GLY A 333 -1.64 6.78 -1.88
CA GLY A 333 -0.80 7.51 -0.94
C GLY A 333 -1.04 7.11 0.52
N ILE A 334 -0.80 5.83 0.85
CA ILE A 334 -0.96 5.30 2.21
C ILE A 334 -0.23 6.16 3.24
N ALA A 335 1.01 6.60 2.95
CA ALA A 335 1.79 7.44 3.86
C ALA A 335 1.14 8.82 4.13
N LEU A 336 0.34 9.34 3.19
CA LEU A 336 -0.46 10.56 3.40
C LEU A 336 -1.58 10.30 4.41
N ALA A 337 -2.32 9.20 4.23
CA ALA A 337 -3.40 8.84 5.15
C ALA A 337 -2.88 8.48 6.55
N GLU A 338 -1.74 7.79 6.67
CA GLU A 338 -1.05 7.56 7.94
C GLU A 338 -0.66 8.87 8.62
N LYS A 339 -0.12 9.84 7.86
CA LYS A 339 0.21 11.17 8.37
C LYS A 339 -1.02 11.94 8.83
N MET A 340 -2.13 11.84 8.13
CA MET A 340 -3.41 12.46 8.54
C MET A 340 -3.86 11.94 9.90
N LEU A 341 -3.73 10.65 10.16
CA LEU A 341 -4.05 10.04 11.47
C LEU A 341 -3.10 10.49 12.56
N ALA A 342 -1.79 10.51 12.31
CA ALA A 342 -0.79 10.92 13.28
C ALA A 342 -0.94 12.39 13.71
N GLY A 343 -1.45 13.26 12.84
CA GLY A 343 -1.53 14.69 13.09
C GLY A 343 -0.16 15.37 13.12
N GLY A 344 -0.05 16.51 13.78
CA GLY A 344 1.14 17.36 13.77
C GLY A 344 1.14 18.34 12.60
N GLY A 345 2.32 18.63 12.02
CA GLY A 345 2.42 19.60 10.92
C GLY A 345 1.59 19.25 9.70
N PRO A 346 1.11 20.26 8.94
CA PRO A 346 0.29 20.05 7.74
C PRO A 346 0.97 19.21 6.66
N ILE A 347 0.16 18.59 5.82
CA ILE A 347 0.60 17.82 4.65
C ILE A 347 0.74 18.77 3.47
N ILE A 348 1.85 18.65 2.75
CA ILE A 348 2.10 19.29 1.46
C ILE A 348 2.32 18.17 0.44
N THR A 349 1.47 18.11 -0.56
CA THR A 349 1.54 17.07 -1.61
C THR A 349 1.11 17.63 -2.96
N THR A 350 1.01 16.77 -3.97
CA THR A 350 0.63 17.14 -5.33
C THR A 350 -0.67 16.44 -5.73
N MET A 351 -1.32 16.94 -6.76
CA MET A 351 -2.50 16.34 -7.39
C MET A 351 -2.06 15.29 -8.42
N THR A 352 -1.66 14.10 -7.96
CA THR A 352 -1.10 13.05 -8.82
C THR A 352 -1.81 11.73 -8.56
N GLY A 353 -2.43 11.15 -9.60
CA GLY A 353 -3.15 9.89 -9.47
C GLY A 353 -4.23 9.92 -8.38
N GLY A 354 -4.17 8.97 -7.44
CA GLY A 354 -5.14 8.85 -6.33
C GLY A 354 -4.82 9.69 -5.09
N THR A 355 -3.83 10.61 -5.12
CA THR A 355 -3.46 11.37 -3.92
C THR A 355 -4.60 12.20 -3.34
N LEU A 356 -5.45 12.79 -4.20
CA LEU A 356 -6.63 13.55 -3.75
C LEU A 356 -7.68 12.66 -3.09
N GLU A 357 -7.75 11.39 -3.46
CA GLU A 357 -8.67 10.45 -2.80
C GLU A 357 -8.27 10.23 -1.35
N ALA A 358 -6.97 10.19 -1.07
CA ALA A 358 -6.47 10.14 0.29
C ALA A 358 -6.72 11.44 1.05
N VAL A 359 -6.19 12.56 0.55
CA VAL A 359 -6.14 13.81 1.34
C VAL A 359 -7.39 14.69 1.23
N GLY A 360 -8.15 14.62 0.14
CA GLY A 360 -9.26 15.53 -0.12
C GLY A 360 -8.80 17.01 -0.08
N ASP A 361 -9.51 17.82 0.70
CA ASP A 361 -9.23 19.24 0.95
C ASP A 361 -8.41 19.48 2.23
N THR A 362 -7.79 18.44 2.79
CA THR A 362 -7.10 18.51 4.08
C THR A 362 -5.58 18.64 3.98
N ALA A 363 -5.05 18.83 2.78
CA ALA A 363 -3.64 19.05 2.49
C ALA A 363 -3.42 20.34 1.69
N VAL A 364 -2.21 20.86 1.74
CA VAL A 364 -1.80 21.96 0.88
C VAL A 364 -1.25 21.37 -0.42
N ILE A 365 -1.88 21.71 -1.54
CA ILE A 365 -1.56 21.16 -2.86
C ILE A 365 -0.59 22.09 -3.60
N VAL A 366 0.40 21.49 -4.24
CA VAL A 366 1.33 22.15 -5.16
C VAL A 366 1.35 21.41 -6.51
N GLU A 367 1.71 22.11 -7.57
CA GLU A 367 1.86 21.47 -8.88
C GLU A 367 3.09 20.56 -8.91
N PRO A 368 2.99 19.35 -9.51
CA PRO A 368 4.12 18.45 -9.66
C PRO A 368 5.29 19.11 -10.39
N GLY A 369 6.49 19.06 -9.82
CA GLY A 369 7.71 19.61 -10.41
C GLY A 369 7.87 21.12 -10.24
N ASP A 370 6.91 21.86 -9.67
CA ASP A 370 7.10 23.27 -9.34
C ASP A 370 7.88 23.44 -8.02
N ILE A 371 9.21 23.47 -8.16
CA ILE A 371 10.14 23.62 -7.05
C ILE A 371 9.98 24.97 -6.34
N GLY A 372 9.63 26.02 -7.10
CA GLY A 372 9.45 27.37 -6.56
C GLY A 372 8.20 27.44 -5.68
N ALA A 373 7.07 26.93 -6.19
CA ALA A 373 5.83 26.86 -5.43
C ALA A 373 5.97 25.93 -4.22
N LEU A 374 6.68 24.81 -4.35
CA LEU A 374 6.95 23.90 -3.24
C LEU A 374 7.71 24.62 -2.10
N ALA A 375 8.79 25.33 -2.43
CA ALA A 375 9.56 26.08 -1.44
C ALA A 375 8.72 27.17 -0.76
N ALA A 376 7.99 27.98 -1.53
CA ALA A 376 7.12 29.02 -1.00
C ALA A 376 5.98 28.47 -0.13
N THR A 377 5.42 27.32 -0.52
CA THR A 377 4.35 26.66 0.25
C THR A 377 4.86 26.14 1.58
N VAL A 378 6.03 25.49 1.61
CA VAL A 378 6.64 25.02 2.86
C VAL A 378 6.95 26.21 3.78
N ASP A 379 7.53 27.30 3.24
CA ASP A 379 7.77 28.53 3.99
C ASP A 379 6.49 29.08 4.61
N ARG A 380 5.41 29.19 3.85
CA ARG A 380 4.10 29.64 4.34
C ARG A 380 3.57 28.74 5.47
N VAL A 381 3.66 27.42 5.27
CA VAL A 381 3.19 26.45 6.28
C VAL A 381 4.01 26.53 7.56
N VAL A 382 5.33 26.63 7.45
CA VAL A 382 6.23 26.58 8.61
C VAL A 382 6.30 27.94 9.34
N LEU A 383 6.31 29.07 8.59
CA LEU A 383 6.57 30.41 9.14
C LEU A 383 5.31 31.22 9.40
N ASP A 384 4.31 31.09 8.53
CA ASP A 384 3.24 32.07 8.44
C ASP A 384 1.85 31.49 8.79
N MET A 385 1.65 30.16 8.76
CA MET A 385 0.37 29.53 9.09
C MET A 385 0.09 29.62 10.59
N SER A 386 -1.09 30.12 10.95
CA SER A 386 -1.51 30.25 12.34
C SER A 386 -1.74 28.88 13.02
N ALA A 387 -1.66 28.86 14.35
CA ALA A 387 -1.95 27.65 15.13
C ALA A 387 -3.40 27.17 14.93
N ALA A 388 -4.35 28.08 14.76
CA ALA A 388 -5.76 27.75 14.52
C ALA A 388 -5.95 27.05 13.14
N GLU A 389 -5.31 27.55 12.09
CA GLU A 389 -5.35 26.92 10.76
C GLU A 389 -4.72 25.52 10.77
N ARG A 390 -3.58 25.35 11.47
CA ARG A 390 -2.93 24.02 11.63
C ARG A 390 -3.86 23.05 12.34
N GLN A 391 -4.50 23.48 13.42
CA GLN A 391 -5.40 22.66 14.22
C GLN A 391 -6.65 22.27 13.43
N ASP A 392 -7.23 23.18 12.66
CA ASP A 392 -8.37 22.89 11.78
C ASP A 392 -8.02 21.87 10.70
N LEU A 393 -6.89 22.06 10.02
CA LEU A 393 -6.40 21.08 9.03
C LEU A 393 -6.15 19.71 9.67
N GLU A 394 -5.51 19.65 10.83
CA GLU A 394 -5.25 18.39 11.54
C GLU A 394 -6.55 17.67 11.89
N LEU A 395 -7.53 18.38 12.42
CA LEU A 395 -8.82 17.79 12.82
C LEU A 395 -9.56 17.22 11.60
N ARG A 396 -9.68 18.02 10.52
CA ARG A 396 -10.33 17.58 9.28
C ARG A 396 -9.59 16.40 8.63
N ALA A 397 -8.26 16.45 8.58
CA ALA A 397 -7.43 15.38 8.05
C ALA A 397 -7.65 14.07 8.82
N ARG A 398 -7.59 14.13 10.15
CA ARG A 398 -7.81 12.96 11.00
C ARG A 398 -9.22 12.38 10.84
N THR A 399 -10.24 13.25 10.81
CA THR A 399 -11.63 12.83 10.59
C THR A 399 -11.80 12.11 9.26
N ARG A 400 -11.21 12.65 8.17
CA ARG A 400 -11.24 12.01 6.86
C ARG A 400 -10.52 10.66 6.86
N ALA A 401 -9.33 10.59 7.47
CA ALA A 401 -8.50 9.38 7.44
C ALA A 401 -9.09 8.21 8.24
N MET A 402 -10.04 8.47 9.14
CA MET A 402 -10.79 7.41 9.84
C MET A 402 -11.63 6.54 8.89
N ALA A 403 -11.99 7.04 7.71
CA ALA A 403 -12.63 6.23 6.68
C ALA A 403 -11.70 5.12 6.11
N PHE A 404 -10.40 5.23 6.33
CA PHE A 404 -9.40 4.25 5.92
C PHE A 404 -8.99 3.32 7.07
N ASP A 405 -9.67 3.41 8.22
CA ASP A 405 -9.43 2.46 9.32
C ASP A 405 -9.62 1.02 8.84
N ARG A 406 -8.71 0.15 9.26
CA ARG A 406 -8.70 -1.24 8.79
C ARG A 406 -9.99 -2.00 9.05
N ALA A 407 -10.72 -1.70 10.15
CA ALA A 407 -11.99 -2.35 10.43
C ALA A 407 -13.08 -1.86 9.48
N ALA A 408 -13.17 -0.55 9.23
CA ALA A 408 -14.13 0.02 8.29
C ALA A 408 -13.89 -0.52 6.87
N VAL A 409 -12.65 -0.49 6.40
CA VAL A 409 -12.29 -1.02 5.07
C VAL A 409 -12.55 -2.52 4.95
N PHE A 410 -12.28 -3.29 6.01
CA PHE A 410 -12.59 -4.72 6.04
C PHE A 410 -14.09 -4.95 5.93
N ASP A 411 -14.89 -4.24 6.72
CA ASP A 411 -16.34 -4.41 6.75
C ASP A 411 -16.98 -4.03 5.40
N ASP A 412 -16.43 -3.04 4.69
CA ASP A 412 -16.84 -2.67 3.33
C ASP A 412 -16.46 -3.74 2.29
N LEU A 413 -15.27 -4.32 2.42
CA LEU A 413 -14.80 -5.38 1.52
C LEU A 413 -15.50 -6.73 1.78
N PHE A 414 -15.91 -6.99 3.02
CA PHE A 414 -16.53 -8.23 3.46
C PHE A 414 -17.89 -7.95 4.15
N PRO A 415 -18.88 -7.36 3.47
CA PRO A 415 -20.12 -6.90 4.12
C PRO A 415 -20.96 -8.03 4.74
N GLN A 416 -20.89 -9.24 4.20
CA GLN A 416 -21.61 -10.38 4.77
C GLN A 416 -21.00 -10.82 6.10
N GLU A 417 -19.71 -10.77 6.21
CA GLU A 417 -18.92 -11.09 7.39
C GLU A 417 -19.11 -10.03 8.49
N ALA A 418 -19.13 -8.76 8.13
CA ALA A 418 -19.41 -7.66 9.05
C ALA A 418 -20.80 -7.78 9.68
N LEU A 419 -21.82 -8.08 8.86
CA LEU A 419 -23.18 -8.32 9.35
C LEU A 419 -23.26 -9.53 10.29
N ALA A 420 -22.56 -10.61 9.96
CA ALA A 420 -22.53 -11.82 10.80
C ALA A 420 -21.83 -11.58 12.15
N ALA A 421 -20.87 -10.65 12.21
CA ALA A 421 -20.20 -10.25 13.44
C ALA A 421 -20.99 -9.21 14.27
N GLY A 422 -22.15 -8.75 13.79
CA GLY A 422 -22.99 -7.77 14.47
C GLY A 422 -22.48 -6.32 14.37
N VAL A 423 -21.58 -6.06 13.43
CA VAL A 423 -21.10 -4.72 13.09
C VAL A 423 -22.08 -4.08 12.11
N ARG A 424 -22.63 -2.91 12.45
CA ARG A 424 -23.52 -2.10 11.59
C ARG A 424 -22.92 -0.72 11.37
#